data_41f0b67d93a0947ddac0c55d13913258
#
_entry.id   41f0b67d93a0947ddac0c55d13913258
#
_cell.length_a   1.000
_cell.length_b   1.000
_cell.length_c   1.000
_cell.angle_alpha   90.00
_cell.angle_beta   90.00
_cell.angle_gamma   90.00
#
_symmetry.space_group_name_H-M   'P 1'
#
loop_
_entity.id
_entity.type
_entity.pdbx_description
1 polymer ?
#
loop_
_entity_poly.entity_id
_entity_poly.type
_entity_poly.pdbx_seq_one_letter_code
_entity_poly.pdbx_strand_id
1 'polypeptide(L)'
;MVILQSYSLKSTSETVVLEVDFLCEGKDMSNFLLGRRRAGILMPLFSLPGKYGIGSFSKEAREFVRFLKEAGQSYWQILPMGPTGYGDSPYQSFSTFAGNPYFIDLDTLAEEGLLLEEELSDLSFSDSEEHVDYGKLYTLRFPVLEKAVKRFLEKLDLDTASSGSAEHGEAKKCGKENFEKEKEAYSAFLSENAHWLPSYAEFMAKKLPYSADFHKVCQYFFIKQWKSLKDYANSLGIKIIGDIPIYVSLDSSDVLDHPSLFQLKENGEPSAVAGCPPDAFAENGQIWGNPLYAWEKHEEEGYSWWISRIRHCFSLYDIVRIDHFRGFDEYFSIPYGDENAKRGHWEKGPGMKLFRAVEEALGKKEVIAEDLGYVTESVKKLVSDSGFPGMKLLEFAFDSRESGDYRPNTWTKNTVCYTGTHDNQVLKDWFLEILPEDREMAAEYSGKSVEELLKMDYVDFFIKMTLDSVSNTAIIPMQDYLHKGKEARINTPSKLGNNWSYRFAKEDFSKSVAEKIRKMTEESGRLG
;
A
#
# COMPACT_ATOMS: atom_id res chain seq x y z
N MET A 1 27.12 -2.91 32.89
CA MET A 1 28.56 -2.67 33.24
C MET A 1 28.94 -1.42 32.46
N VAL A 2 29.01 -0.30 33.18
CA VAL A 2 29.30 1.03 32.62
C VAL A 2 30.79 1.15 32.48
N ILE A 3 31.30 1.38 31.28
CA ILE A 3 32.70 1.74 31.04
C ILE A 3 32.74 3.22 30.67
N LEU A 4 33.22 4.02 31.62
CA LEU A 4 33.62 5.41 31.41
C LEU A 4 34.99 5.42 30.72
N GLN A 5 35.12 6.05 29.55
CA GLN A 5 36.42 6.40 28.98
C GLN A 5 36.49 7.90 28.68
N SER A 6 37.39 8.50 29.44
CA SER A 6 38.22 9.68 29.26
C SER A 6 37.71 10.90 28.48
N TYR A 7 37.62 12.00 29.26
CA TYR A 7 37.48 13.39 28.80
C TYR A 7 38.83 13.97 28.35
N SER A 8 38.82 14.68 27.24
CA SER A 8 39.89 15.60 26.84
C SER A 8 39.31 17.01 26.73
N LEU A 9 39.73 17.90 27.63
CA LEU A 9 39.41 19.33 27.61
C LEU A 9 40.38 20.05 26.66
N LYS A 10 39.84 20.73 25.64
CA LYS A 10 40.54 21.86 24.99
C LYS A 10 39.71 23.13 25.20
N SER A 11 40.32 24.09 25.92
CA SER A 11 39.78 25.42 26.17
C SER A 11 40.15 26.35 25.04
N THR A 12 39.17 26.97 24.39
CA THR A 12 39.24 28.32 23.84
C THR A 12 37.90 29.00 24.07
N SER A 13 37.99 30.26 24.52
CA SER A 13 36.89 31.11 24.95
C SER A 13 35.85 31.29 23.85
N GLU A 14 34.60 31.17 24.24
CA GLU A 14 33.33 31.59 23.70
C GLU A 14 32.39 30.44 23.42
N THR A 15 31.31 30.40 24.23
CA THR A 15 30.08 29.62 24.07
C THR A 15 30.26 28.09 24.02
N VAL A 16 30.15 27.44 25.17
CA VAL A 16 30.03 25.98 25.27
C VAL A 16 28.65 25.55 24.78
N VAL A 17 28.57 25.11 23.54
CA VAL A 17 27.47 24.28 23.06
C VAL A 17 27.80 22.85 23.50
N LEU A 18 27.05 22.33 24.47
CA LEU A 18 27.08 20.91 24.80
C LEU A 18 26.38 20.16 23.69
N GLU A 19 27.13 19.69 22.68
CA GLU A 19 26.68 18.58 21.83
C GLU A 19 26.72 17.33 22.70
N VAL A 20 25.53 16.94 23.17
CA VAL A 20 25.32 15.61 23.75
C VAL A 20 25.08 14.67 22.58
N ASP A 21 26.16 14.11 22.04
CA ASP A 21 26.02 12.92 21.18
C ASP A 21 25.47 11.78 22.04
N PHE A 22 24.18 11.57 21.95
CA PHE A 22 23.59 10.29 22.31
C PHE A 22 24.11 9.25 21.32
N LEU A 23 25.19 8.55 21.71
CA LEU A 23 25.58 7.29 21.09
C LEU A 23 24.45 6.27 21.34
N CYS A 24 23.35 6.37 20.60
CA CYS A 24 22.61 5.20 20.22
C CYS A 24 23.62 4.31 19.48
N GLU A 25 23.91 3.12 20.01
CA GLU A 25 24.66 2.09 19.30
C GLU A 25 24.15 2.04 17.86
N GLY A 26 24.98 2.49 16.91
CA GLY A 26 24.62 2.53 15.50
C GLY A 26 24.40 1.12 15.00
N LYS A 27 23.15 0.66 15.06
CA LYS A 27 22.72 -0.48 14.28
C LYS A 27 22.99 -0.09 12.82
N ASP A 28 23.81 -0.88 12.16
CA ASP A 28 24.19 -0.64 10.76
C ASP A 28 22.94 -0.64 9.87
N MET A 29 22.38 0.55 9.65
CA MET A 29 21.18 0.77 8.83
C MET A 29 21.44 0.49 7.34
N SER A 30 22.72 0.34 6.94
CA SER A 30 23.09 0.07 5.54
C SER A 30 22.55 -1.27 5.01
N ASN A 31 22.21 -2.19 5.91
CA ASN A 31 21.64 -3.49 5.54
C ASN A 31 20.13 -3.45 5.27
N PHE A 32 19.44 -2.35 5.63
CA PHE A 32 18.01 -2.18 5.35
C PHE A 32 17.81 -1.45 4.03
N LEU A 33 16.75 -1.82 3.29
CA LEU A 33 16.39 -1.19 2.02
C LEU A 33 16.10 0.30 2.21
N LEU A 34 15.30 0.64 3.23
CA LEU A 34 14.92 2.00 3.57
C LEU A 34 16.06 2.83 4.21
N GLY A 35 17.13 2.20 4.65
CA GLY A 35 18.32 2.88 5.19
C GLY A 35 19.23 3.50 4.12
N ARG A 36 18.93 3.29 2.84
CA ARG A 36 19.72 3.79 1.70
C ARG A 36 19.07 4.99 1.06
N ARG A 37 19.89 5.92 0.52
CA ARG A 37 19.38 7.05 -0.24
C ARG A 37 18.89 6.59 -1.62
N ARG A 38 17.58 6.47 -1.79
CA ARG A 38 16.91 5.93 -2.98
C ARG A 38 15.62 6.68 -3.30
N ALA A 39 15.13 6.47 -4.53
CA ALA A 39 13.83 6.99 -4.98
C ALA A 39 12.93 5.87 -5.48
N GLY A 40 11.63 6.14 -5.47
CA GLY A 40 10.59 5.29 -6.00
C GLY A 40 9.38 6.09 -6.48
N ILE A 41 8.44 5.37 -7.06
CA ILE A 41 7.20 5.93 -7.59
C ILE A 41 6.00 5.30 -6.86
N LEU A 42 5.07 6.15 -6.41
CA LEU A 42 3.74 5.74 -5.98
C LEU A 42 2.86 5.60 -7.23
N MET A 43 2.40 4.38 -7.48
CA MET A 43 1.54 4.05 -8.61
C MET A 43 0.62 2.90 -8.23
N PRO A 44 -0.68 3.16 -8.01
CA PRO A 44 -1.65 2.10 -7.72
C PRO A 44 -1.71 1.09 -8.85
N LEU A 45 -1.84 -0.20 -8.52
CA LEU A 45 -1.90 -1.25 -9.53
C LEU A 45 -3.10 -1.06 -10.47
N PHE A 46 -4.27 -0.70 -9.93
CA PHE A 46 -5.49 -0.45 -10.72
C PHE A 46 -5.34 0.70 -11.71
N SER A 47 -4.42 1.63 -11.46
CA SER A 47 -4.16 2.80 -12.29
C SER A 47 -3.28 2.50 -13.51
N LEU A 48 -2.67 1.32 -13.59
CA LEU A 48 -1.90 0.91 -14.77
C LEU A 48 -2.80 0.82 -16.01
N PRO A 49 -2.27 1.10 -17.21
CA PRO A 49 -2.98 0.79 -18.44
C PRO A 49 -3.28 -0.70 -18.52
N GLY A 50 -4.34 -1.07 -19.19
CA GLY A 50 -4.71 -2.46 -19.35
C GLY A 50 -5.94 -2.63 -20.23
N LYS A 51 -5.97 -3.71 -20.98
CA LYS A 51 -6.99 -4.04 -21.98
C LYS A 51 -8.39 -4.26 -21.35
N TYR A 52 -8.43 -4.68 -20.09
CA TYR A 52 -9.64 -5.16 -19.43
C TYR A 52 -10.19 -4.18 -18.37
N GLY A 53 -10.11 -2.89 -18.62
CA GLY A 53 -10.77 -1.84 -17.84
C GLY A 53 -10.14 -1.49 -16.48
N ILE A 54 -9.08 -2.19 -16.09
CA ILE A 54 -8.32 -1.97 -14.85
C ILE A 54 -6.88 -2.45 -15.05
N GLY A 55 -5.94 -1.86 -14.33
CA GLY A 55 -4.59 -2.39 -14.24
C GLY A 55 -4.58 -3.77 -13.57
N SER A 56 -3.80 -4.71 -14.10
CA SER A 56 -3.73 -6.10 -13.64
C SER A 56 -2.28 -6.60 -13.66
N PHE A 57 -2.06 -7.88 -13.31
CA PHE A 57 -0.72 -8.51 -13.34
C PHE A 57 -0.24 -8.83 -14.78
N SER A 58 -0.62 -7.98 -15.70
CA SER A 58 -0.45 -8.11 -17.14
C SER A 58 0.97 -7.77 -17.64
N LYS A 59 1.15 -7.84 -18.94
CA LYS A 59 2.37 -7.38 -19.60
C LYS A 59 2.60 -5.88 -19.39
N GLU A 60 1.55 -5.06 -19.29
CA GLU A 60 1.64 -3.63 -19.04
C GLU A 60 2.25 -3.35 -17.66
N ALA A 61 1.91 -4.15 -16.64
CA ALA A 61 2.57 -4.07 -15.34
C ALA A 61 4.07 -4.40 -15.44
N ARG A 62 4.46 -5.38 -16.24
CA ARG A 62 5.87 -5.69 -16.51
C ARG A 62 6.57 -4.59 -17.33
N GLU A 63 5.87 -3.95 -18.27
CA GLU A 63 6.35 -2.77 -18.99
C GLU A 63 6.60 -1.61 -18.03
N PHE A 64 5.69 -1.38 -17.08
CA PHE A 64 5.89 -0.37 -16.03
C PHE A 64 7.10 -0.68 -15.13
N VAL A 65 7.32 -1.92 -14.75
CA VAL A 65 8.54 -2.31 -14.01
C VAL A 65 9.81 -1.99 -14.81
N ARG A 66 9.82 -2.23 -16.13
CA ARG A 66 10.96 -1.83 -16.99
C ARG A 66 11.13 -0.31 -17.03
N PHE A 67 10.02 0.43 -17.16
CA PHE A 67 10.02 1.89 -17.09
C PHE A 67 10.64 2.39 -15.76
N LEU A 68 10.28 1.82 -14.61
CA LEU A 68 10.90 2.15 -13.32
C LEU A 68 12.41 1.94 -13.33
N LYS A 69 12.88 0.83 -13.90
CA LYS A 69 14.30 0.54 -14.03
C LYS A 69 15.00 1.56 -14.92
N GLU A 70 14.43 1.91 -16.06
CA GLU A 70 14.94 2.93 -16.98
C GLU A 70 14.95 4.31 -16.34
N ALA A 71 13.93 4.64 -15.55
CA ALA A 71 13.82 5.86 -14.77
C ALA A 71 14.74 5.91 -13.53
N GLY A 72 15.56 4.88 -13.29
CA GLY A 72 16.51 4.84 -12.17
C GLY A 72 15.87 4.68 -10.79
N GLN A 73 14.64 4.17 -10.75
CA GLN A 73 13.91 3.98 -9.50
C GLN A 73 14.32 2.67 -8.82
N SER A 74 14.16 2.63 -7.50
CA SER A 74 14.41 1.44 -6.67
C SER A 74 13.12 0.86 -6.10
N TYR A 75 12.07 1.67 -5.99
CA TYR A 75 10.81 1.28 -5.34
C TYR A 75 9.61 1.53 -6.24
N TRP A 76 8.68 0.59 -6.18
CA TRP A 76 7.31 0.75 -6.64
C TRP A 76 6.38 0.67 -5.42
N GLN A 77 5.79 1.77 -5.01
CA GLN A 77 4.77 1.79 -3.97
C GLN A 77 3.39 1.61 -4.59
N ILE A 78 2.64 0.65 -4.07
CA ILE A 78 1.26 0.34 -4.45
C ILE A 78 0.32 0.58 -3.28
N LEU A 79 -0.98 0.59 -3.55
CA LEU A 79 -2.04 0.61 -2.54
C LEU A 79 -2.46 -0.82 -2.16
N PRO A 80 -3.28 -1.00 -1.09
CA PRO A 80 -3.74 -2.33 -0.69
C PRO A 80 -4.38 -3.09 -1.84
N MET A 81 -4.11 -4.39 -1.94
CA MET A 81 -4.59 -5.24 -3.04
C MET A 81 -5.76 -6.14 -2.65
N GLY A 82 -6.42 -5.88 -1.51
CA GLY A 82 -7.55 -6.67 -1.04
C GLY A 82 -8.81 -6.51 -1.90
N PRO A 83 -9.75 -7.47 -1.85
CA PRO A 83 -11.02 -7.36 -2.54
C PRO A 83 -11.84 -6.21 -1.97
N THR A 84 -12.36 -5.35 -2.84
CA THR A 84 -13.10 -4.15 -2.47
C THR A 84 -14.61 -4.39 -2.45
N GLY A 85 -15.31 -3.66 -1.57
CA GLY A 85 -16.75 -3.62 -1.49
C GLY A 85 -17.33 -2.33 -2.08
N TYR A 86 -18.51 -1.93 -1.59
CA TYR A 86 -19.15 -0.68 -1.99
C TYR A 86 -18.25 0.52 -1.71
N GLY A 87 -18.10 1.41 -2.71
CA GLY A 87 -17.22 2.57 -2.64
C GLY A 87 -15.80 2.31 -3.15
N ASP A 88 -15.48 1.07 -3.52
CA ASP A 88 -14.26 0.64 -4.24
C ASP A 88 -12.94 0.97 -3.53
N SER A 89 -13.01 1.38 -2.25
CA SER A 89 -11.83 1.73 -1.45
C SER A 89 -10.97 0.49 -1.17
N PRO A 90 -9.68 0.50 -1.52
CA PRO A 90 -8.77 -0.58 -1.18
C PRO A 90 -8.50 -0.71 0.32
N TYR A 91 -8.87 0.33 1.11
CA TYR A 91 -8.74 0.32 2.57
C TYR A 91 -9.96 -0.29 3.29
N GLN A 92 -11.03 -0.64 2.54
CA GLN A 92 -12.23 -1.31 3.06
C GLN A 92 -12.35 -2.69 2.39
N SER A 93 -11.51 -3.62 2.80
CA SER A 93 -11.44 -4.96 2.20
C SER A 93 -12.30 -5.97 2.95
N PHE A 94 -12.81 -6.97 2.23
CA PHE A 94 -13.50 -8.14 2.79
C PHE A 94 -12.57 -9.13 3.52
N SER A 95 -11.26 -8.97 3.38
CA SER A 95 -10.25 -9.77 4.08
C SER A 95 -8.89 -9.08 4.05
N THR A 96 -8.11 -9.22 5.14
CA THR A 96 -6.73 -8.74 5.21
C THR A 96 -5.74 -9.69 4.53
N PHE A 97 -6.19 -10.88 4.14
CA PHE A 97 -5.36 -11.92 3.51
C PHE A 97 -5.65 -12.10 2.03
N ALA A 98 -6.89 -11.87 1.60
CA ALA A 98 -7.30 -12.13 0.23
C ALA A 98 -6.83 -11.04 -0.73
N GLY A 99 -6.51 -11.46 -1.95
CA GLY A 99 -6.25 -10.56 -3.07
C GLY A 99 -7.50 -10.26 -3.89
N ASN A 100 -7.54 -9.10 -4.53
CA ASN A 100 -8.64 -8.66 -5.38
C ASN A 100 -8.63 -9.41 -6.73
N PRO A 101 -9.69 -10.18 -7.06
CA PRO A 101 -9.77 -10.91 -8.32
C PRO A 101 -9.72 -10.01 -9.57
N TYR A 102 -9.96 -8.71 -9.41
CA TYR A 102 -9.84 -7.76 -10.52
C TYR A 102 -8.42 -7.62 -11.05
N PHE A 103 -7.40 -7.96 -10.27
CA PHE A 103 -6.01 -7.89 -10.68
C PHE A 103 -5.50 -9.14 -11.42
N ILE A 104 -6.28 -10.21 -11.48
CA ILE A 104 -5.93 -11.42 -12.22
C ILE A 104 -5.90 -11.07 -13.72
N ASP A 105 -4.79 -11.30 -14.39
CA ASP A 105 -4.67 -11.07 -15.83
C ASP A 105 -5.38 -12.16 -16.64
N LEU A 106 -6.28 -11.73 -17.53
CA LEU A 106 -7.10 -12.64 -18.32
C LEU A 106 -6.33 -13.19 -19.53
N ASP A 107 -5.39 -12.42 -20.10
CA ASP A 107 -4.56 -12.91 -21.20
C ASP A 107 -3.66 -14.07 -20.71
N THR A 108 -3.09 -13.97 -19.51
CA THR A 108 -2.36 -15.09 -18.89
C THR A 108 -3.23 -16.34 -18.72
N LEU A 109 -4.50 -16.19 -18.31
CA LEU A 109 -5.40 -17.33 -18.23
C LEU A 109 -5.75 -17.92 -19.59
N ALA A 110 -5.80 -17.11 -20.64
CA ALA A 110 -5.96 -17.59 -22.02
C ALA A 110 -4.71 -18.33 -22.52
N GLU A 111 -3.51 -17.82 -22.26
CA GLU A 111 -2.24 -18.48 -22.56
C GLU A 111 -2.12 -19.85 -21.86
N GLU A 112 -2.66 -19.99 -20.65
CA GLU A 112 -2.75 -21.25 -19.89
C GLU A 112 -3.87 -22.19 -20.39
N GLY A 113 -4.64 -21.77 -21.40
CA GLY A 113 -5.75 -22.53 -21.96
C GLY A 113 -6.94 -22.69 -20.99
N LEU A 114 -7.12 -21.72 -20.09
CA LEU A 114 -8.24 -21.63 -19.17
C LEU A 114 -9.35 -20.70 -19.71
N LEU A 115 -9.02 -19.81 -20.63
CA LEU A 115 -9.96 -18.97 -21.38
C LEU A 115 -9.72 -19.11 -22.87
N LEU A 116 -10.73 -18.83 -23.68
CA LEU A 116 -10.64 -18.75 -25.13
C LEU A 116 -10.57 -17.28 -25.55
N GLU A 117 -9.82 -16.96 -26.59
CA GLU A 117 -9.74 -15.58 -27.11
C GLU A 117 -11.11 -15.02 -27.49
N GLU A 118 -11.99 -15.86 -28.01
CA GLU A 118 -13.36 -15.50 -28.38
C GLU A 118 -14.22 -15.08 -27.17
N GLU A 119 -13.88 -15.57 -25.97
CA GLU A 119 -14.57 -15.20 -24.73
C GLU A 119 -14.14 -13.83 -24.19
N LEU A 120 -13.07 -13.27 -24.74
CA LEU A 120 -12.46 -12.00 -24.34
C LEU A 120 -12.66 -10.89 -25.38
N SER A 121 -12.90 -11.27 -26.67
CA SER A 121 -12.89 -10.33 -27.81
C SER A 121 -13.98 -9.28 -27.75
N ASP A 122 -15.18 -9.64 -27.26
CA ASP A 122 -16.37 -8.79 -27.29
C ASP A 122 -16.63 -8.08 -25.96
N LEU A 123 -15.72 -8.21 -24.99
CA LEU A 123 -15.91 -7.64 -23.65
C LEU A 123 -15.35 -6.23 -23.54
N SER A 124 -16.23 -5.27 -23.24
CA SER A 124 -15.85 -3.91 -22.88
C SER A 124 -16.04 -3.68 -21.39
N PHE A 125 -14.93 -3.69 -20.64
CA PHE A 125 -14.94 -3.53 -19.18
C PHE A 125 -14.95 -2.07 -18.70
N SER A 126 -14.86 -1.10 -19.61
CA SER A 126 -14.97 0.32 -19.30
C SER A 126 -15.37 1.09 -20.56
N ASP A 127 -16.12 2.18 -20.39
CA ASP A 127 -16.40 3.16 -21.44
C ASP A 127 -15.34 4.26 -21.51
N SER A 128 -14.42 4.29 -20.54
CA SER A 128 -13.31 5.25 -20.43
C SER A 128 -11.98 4.51 -20.38
N GLU A 129 -10.99 5.03 -21.08
CA GLU A 129 -9.60 4.57 -20.94
C GLU A 129 -8.94 5.16 -19.68
N GLU A 130 -9.44 6.29 -19.19
CA GLU A 130 -8.87 7.04 -18.05
C GLU A 130 -9.48 6.66 -16.69
N HIS A 131 -10.59 5.91 -16.66
CA HIS A 131 -11.25 5.55 -15.41
C HIS A 131 -11.67 4.09 -15.38
N VAL A 132 -11.52 3.48 -14.21
CA VAL A 132 -12.04 2.15 -13.91
C VAL A 132 -13.57 2.25 -13.75
N ASP A 133 -14.30 1.41 -14.46
CA ASP A 133 -15.74 1.20 -14.25
C ASP A 133 -15.95 -0.05 -13.40
N TYR A 134 -15.99 0.12 -12.09
CA TYR A 134 -16.16 -0.98 -11.15
C TYR A 134 -17.52 -1.70 -11.33
N GLY A 135 -18.56 -0.99 -11.75
CA GLY A 135 -19.86 -1.61 -12.05
C GLY A 135 -19.78 -2.60 -13.21
N LYS A 136 -19.07 -2.25 -14.29
CA LYS A 136 -18.80 -3.17 -15.40
C LYS A 136 -17.86 -4.31 -14.99
N LEU A 137 -16.82 -4.02 -14.22
CA LEU A 137 -15.96 -5.07 -13.69
C LEU A 137 -16.73 -6.09 -12.86
N TYR A 138 -17.61 -5.62 -11.97
CA TYR A 138 -18.45 -6.49 -11.15
C TYR A 138 -19.35 -7.39 -11.99
N THR A 139 -19.98 -6.85 -13.03
CA THR A 139 -20.94 -7.59 -13.85
C THR A 139 -20.32 -8.48 -14.91
N LEU A 140 -19.15 -8.13 -15.45
CA LEU A 140 -18.56 -8.83 -16.60
C LEU A 140 -17.38 -9.71 -16.22
N ARG A 141 -16.58 -9.32 -15.23
CA ARG A 141 -15.30 -10.00 -14.95
C ARG A 141 -15.47 -11.31 -14.20
N PHE A 142 -16.38 -11.35 -13.22
CA PHE A 142 -16.63 -12.57 -12.47
C PHE A 142 -17.17 -13.72 -13.34
N PRO A 143 -18.11 -13.53 -14.27
CA PRO A 143 -18.52 -14.60 -15.20
C PRO A 143 -17.38 -15.13 -16.08
N VAL A 144 -16.42 -14.27 -16.46
CA VAL A 144 -15.23 -14.72 -17.22
C VAL A 144 -14.31 -15.56 -16.35
N LEU A 145 -14.03 -15.09 -15.11
CA LEU A 145 -13.24 -15.86 -14.16
C LEU A 145 -13.89 -17.21 -13.81
N GLU A 146 -15.24 -17.28 -13.75
CA GLU A 146 -15.95 -18.53 -13.50
C GLU A 146 -15.67 -19.57 -14.57
N LYS A 147 -15.61 -19.18 -15.86
CA LYS A 147 -15.24 -20.09 -16.95
C LYS A 147 -13.82 -20.64 -16.78
N ALA A 148 -12.87 -19.76 -16.41
CA ALA A 148 -11.49 -20.16 -16.17
C ALA A 148 -11.37 -21.12 -14.98
N VAL A 149 -12.05 -20.80 -13.88
CA VAL A 149 -12.10 -21.65 -12.68
C VAL A 149 -12.71 -23.01 -12.99
N LYS A 150 -13.82 -23.06 -13.70
CA LYS A 150 -14.47 -24.32 -14.09
C LYS A 150 -13.51 -25.20 -14.88
N ARG A 151 -12.85 -24.66 -15.92
CA ARG A 151 -11.86 -25.41 -16.71
C ARG A 151 -10.66 -25.86 -15.89
N PHE A 152 -10.22 -25.03 -14.95
CA PHE A 152 -9.13 -25.40 -14.03
C PHE A 152 -9.52 -26.61 -13.18
N LEU A 153 -10.70 -26.58 -12.55
CA LEU A 153 -11.22 -27.68 -11.71
C LEU A 153 -11.47 -28.95 -12.54
N GLU A 154 -12.06 -28.84 -13.74
CA GLU A 154 -12.26 -29.97 -14.66
C GLU A 154 -10.92 -30.64 -15.03
N LYS A 155 -9.87 -29.86 -15.27
CA LYS A 155 -8.53 -30.42 -15.52
C LYS A 155 -8.01 -31.18 -14.28
N LEU A 156 -8.23 -30.67 -13.07
CA LEU A 156 -7.83 -31.36 -11.81
C LEU A 156 -8.54 -32.71 -11.63
N ASP A 157 -9.84 -32.79 -11.99
CA ASP A 157 -10.66 -34.01 -11.84
C ASP A 157 -10.36 -35.07 -12.90
N LEU A 158 -10.09 -34.67 -14.15
CA LEU A 158 -9.77 -35.59 -15.24
C LEU A 158 -8.50 -36.40 -14.99
N ASP A 159 -7.51 -35.83 -14.29
CA ASP A 159 -6.29 -36.56 -13.94
C ASP A 159 -6.47 -37.56 -12.79
N THR A 160 -7.44 -37.33 -11.89
CA THR A 160 -7.79 -38.33 -10.87
C THR A 160 -8.45 -39.57 -11.49
N ALA A 161 -9.12 -39.43 -12.63
CA ALA A 161 -9.82 -40.51 -13.33
C ALA A 161 -8.92 -41.26 -14.35
N SER A 162 -7.84 -40.63 -14.84
CA SER A 162 -6.99 -41.16 -15.94
C SER A 162 -5.73 -41.92 -15.50
N SER A 163 -5.55 -42.19 -14.22
CA SER A 163 -4.42 -43.00 -13.71
C SER A 163 -4.40 -44.47 -14.20
N GLY A 164 -5.27 -44.83 -15.14
CA GLY A 164 -5.48 -46.19 -15.62
C GLY A 164 -5.19 -46.48 -17.11
N SER A 165 -4.84 -45.52 -17.99
CA SER A 165 -4.59 -45.83 -19.41
C SER A 165 -3.41 -45.07 -19.99
N ALA A 166 -2.35 -45.79 -20.28
CA ALA A 166 -1.15 -45.30 -20.97
C ALA A 166 -1.41 -45.19 -22.48
N GLU A 167 -1.47 -43.98 -23.03
CA GLU A 167 -1.29 -43.75 -24.47
C GLU A 167 -0.13 -42.77 -24.72
N HIS A 168 0.76 -43.17 -25.66
CA HIS A 168 2.05 -42.59 -25.92
C HIS A 168 1.99 -41.38 -26.87
N GLY A 169 2.63 -40.26 -26.47
CA GLY A 169 2.97 -39.12 -27.32
C GLY A 169 3.75 -38.07 -26.52
N GLU A 170 4.95 -37.66 -26.97
CA GLU A 170 5.84 -36.73 -26.25
C GLU A 170 5.20 -35.37 -25.93
N ALA A 171 4.35 -34.84 -26.80
CA ALA A 171 3.62 -33.59 -26.53
C ALA A 171 2.56 -33.74 -25.41
N LYS A 172 1.88 -34.91 -25.31
CA LYS A 172 0.97 -35.24 -24.21
C LYS A 172 1.71 -35.46 -22.89
N LYS A 173 2.96 -35.95 -22.94
CA LYS A 173 3.78 -36.17 -21.76
C LYS A 173 4.23 -34.86 -21.13
N CYS A 174 4.65 -33.86 -21.93
CA CYS A 174 5.01 -32.52 -21.45
C CYS A 174 3.80 -31.77 -20.86
N GLY A 175 2.62 -31.88 -21.48
CA GLY A 175 1.37 -31.31 -20.95
C GLY A 175 0.93 -31.93 -19.63
N LYS A 176 1.08 -33.26 -19.47
CA LYS A 176 0.79 -33.96 -18.21
C LYS A 176 1.76 -33.56 -17.08
N GLU A 177 3.06 -33.54 -17.34
CA GLU A 177 4.07 -33.14 -16.35
C GLU A 177 3.89 -31.70 -15.86
N ASN A 178 3.52 -30.78 -16.73
CA ASN A 178 3.23 -29.39 -16.34
C ASN A 178 1.96 -29.27 -15.48
N PHE A 179 0.97 -30.11 -15.78
CA PHE A 179 -0.30 -30.08 -15.05
C PHE A 179 -0.21 -30.76 -13.68
N GLU A 180 0.55 -31.83 -13.53
CA GLU A 180 0.83 -32.44 -12.21
C GLU A 180 1.54 -31.43 -11.28
N LYS A 181 2.50 -30.67 -11.79
CA LYS A 181 3.13 -29.58 -11.02
C LYS A 181 2.13 -28.48 -10.60
N GLU A 182 1.18 -28.14 -11.47
CA GLU A 182 0.13 -27.16 -11.16
C GLU A 182 -0.80 -27.68 -10.06
N LYS A 183 -1.15 -28.95 -10.08
CA LYS A 183 -1.95 -29.63 -9.05
C LYS A 183 -1.24 -29.65 -7.70
N GLU A 184 0.03 -29.99 -7.70
CA GLU A 184 0.89 -29.93 -6.48
C GLU A 184 0.96 -28.50 -5.94
N ALA A 185 1.16 -27.50 -6.81
CA ALA A 185 1.23 -26.09 -6.44
C ALA A 185 -0.11 -25.60 -5.84
N TYR A 186 -1.24 -25.98 -6.44
CA TYR A 186 -2.56 -25.64 -5.90
C TYR A 186 -2.81 -26.33 -4.55
N SER A 187 -2.43 -27.61 -4.39
CA SER A 187 -2.55 -28.34 -3.12
C SER A 187 -1.69 -27.70 -2.03
N ALA A 188 -0.45 -27.32 -2.35
CA ALA A 188 0.43 -26.59 -1.44
C ALA A 188 -0.18 -25.25 -1.02
N PHE A 189 -0.70 -24.48 -1.99
CA PHE A 189 -1.38 -23.21 -1.74
C PHE A 189 -2.56 -23.37 -0.77
N LEU A 190 -3.43 -24.39 -0.96
CA LEU A 190 -4.54 -24.66 -0.06
C LEU A 190 -4.06 -24.95 1.36
N SER A 191 -3.00 -25.77 1.49
CA SER A 191 -2.42 -26.13 2.79
C SER A 191 -1.79 -24.92 3.50
N GLU A 192 -0.98 -24.14 2.80
CA GLU A 192 -0.31 -22.96 3.34
C GLU A 192 -1.29 -21.87 3.81
N ASN A 193 -2.44 -21.78 3.16
CA ASN A 193 -3.47 -20.76 3.43
C ASN A 193 -4.69 -21.32 4.20
N ALA A 194 -4.59 -22.52 4.76
CA ALA A 194 -5.69 -23.21 5.45
C ALA A 194 -6.25 -22.41 6.66
N HIS A 195 -5.47 -21.47 7.21
CA HIS A 195 -5.84 -20.69 8.37
C HIS A 195 -6.80 -19.50 8.07
N TRP A 196 -6.97 -19.13 6.79
CA TRP A 196 -7.87 -18.02 6.41
C TRP A 196 -8.73 -18.33 5.18
N LEU A 197 -8.17 -19.05 4.19
CA LEU A 197 -8.77 -19.20 2.86
C LEU A 197 -10.14 -19.91 2.87
N PRO A 198 -10.36 -21.00 3.65
CA PRO A 198 -11.68 -21.65 3.68
C PRO A 198 -12.79 -20.72 4.16
N SER A 199 -12.53 -20.01 5.26
CA SER A 199 -13.51 -19.08 5.83
C SER A 199 -13.80 -17.88 4.92
N TYR A 200 -12.76 -17.28 4.35
CA TYR A 200 -12.93 -16.24 3.32
C TYR A 200 -13.79 -16.74 2.14
N ALA A 201 -13.50 -17.93 1.63
CA ALA A 201 -14.23 -18.49 0.50
C ALA A 201 -15.72 -18.74 0.82
N GLU A 202 -16.03 -19.26 2.01
CA GLU A 202 -17.39 -19.43 2.50
C GLU A 202 -18.11 -18.09 2.72
N PHE A 203 -17.40 -17.09 3.28
CA PHE A 203 -17.90 -15.73 3.46
C PHE A 203 -18.28 -15.11 2.11
N MET A 204 -17.40 -15.19 1.11
CA MET A 204 -17.65 -14.64 -0.22
C MET A 204 -18.74 -15.39 -0.98
N ALA A 205 -18.87 -16.71 -0.82
CA ALA A 205 -19.92 -17.51 -1.41
C ALA A 205 -21.34 -17.15 -0.90
N LYS A 206 -21.42 -16.53 0.30
CA LYS A 206 -22.68 -15.97 0.81
C LYS A 206 -23.00 -14.59 0.23
N LYS A 207 -21.97 -13.86 -0.23
CA LYS A 207 -22.11 -12.50 -0.79
C LYS A 207 -22.30 -12.48 -2.30
N LEU A 208 -21.65 -13.39 -3.00
CA LEU A 208 -21.64 -13.47 -4.46
C LEU A 208 -22.19 -14.83 -4.90
N PRO A 209 -22.83 -14.93 -6.07
CA PRO A 209 -23.45 -16.17 -6.54
C PRO A 209 -22.42 -17.17 -7.11
N TYR A 210 -21.29 -17.33 -6.44
CA TYR A 210 -20.19 -18.22 -6.83
C TYR A 210 -19.84 -19.16 -5.67
N SER A 211 -19.36 -20.38 -6.00
CA SER A 211 -19.01 -21.39 -4.99
C SER A 211 -17.77 -20.98 -4.18
N ALA A 212 -17.61 -21.60 -3.01
CA ALA A 212 -16.38 -21.42 -2.22
C ALA A 212 -15.12 -21.84 -3.02
N ASP A 213 -15.21 -22.89 -3.84
CA ASP A 213 -14.09 -23.32 -4.68
C ASP A 213 -13.75 -22.31 -5.76
N PHE A 214 -14.73 -21.59 -6.30
CA PHE A 214 -14.47 -20.45 -7.19
C PHE A 214 -13.56 -19.42 -6.51
N HIS A 215 -13.89 -19.03 -5.28
CA HIS A 215 -13.11 -18.05 -4.54
C HIS A 215 -11.71 -18.56 -4.18
N LYS A 216 -11.55 -19.83 -3.80
CA LYS A 216 -10.25 -20.45 -3.55
C LYS A 216 -9.35 -20.43 -4.79
N VAL A 217 -9.88 -20.82 -5.95
CA VAL A 217 -9.13 -20.84 -7.21
C VAL A 217 -8.77 -19.43 -7.67
N CYS A 218 -9.67 -18.44 -7.52
CA CYS A 218 -9.34 -17.04 -7.80
C CYS A 218 -8.18 -16.55 -6.92
N GLN A 219 -8.14 -16.92 -5.64
CA GLN A 219 -7.00 -16.56 -4.77
C GLN A 219 -5.69 -17.26 -5.20
N TYR A 220 -5.79 -18.50 -5.68
CA TYR A 220 -4.64 -19.19 -6.25
C TYR A 220 -4.10 -18.48 -7.51
N PHE A 221 -4.98 -18.11 -8.46
CA PHE A 221 -4.57 -17.36 -9.65
C PHE A 221 -3.95 -16.01 -9.29
N PHE A 222 -4.54 -15.31 -8.34
CA PHE A 222 -4.01 -14.04 -7.84
C PHE A 222 -2.59 -14.20 -7.32
N ILE A 223 -2.36 -15.11 -6.38
CA ILE A 223 -1.04 -15.31 -5.75
C ILE A 223 0.00 -15.77 -6.79
N LYS A 224 -0.37 -16.70 -7.68
CA LYS A 224 0.52 -17.21 -8.74
C LYS A 224 1.00 -16.09 -9.65
N GLN A 225 0.08 -15.27 -10.15
CA GLN A 225 0.41 -14.17 -11.05
C GLN A 225 1.13 -13.03 -10.34
N TRP A 226 0.70 -12.66 -9.13
CA TRP A 226 1.37 -11.65 -8.32
C TRP A 226 2.81 -12.01 -8.02
N LYS A 227 3.05 -13.24 -7.56
CA LYS A 227 4.40 -13.73 -7.29
C LYS A 227 5.28 -13.62 -8.54
N SER A 228 4.77 -14.01 -9.69
CA SER A 228 5.49 -13.91 -10.97
C SER A 228 5.85 -12.46 -11.33
N LEU A 229 4.95 -11.49 -11.08
CA LEU A 229 5.22 -10.07 -11.31
C LEU A 229 6.23 -9.52 -10.29
N LYS A 230 6.08 -9.85 -9.00
CA LYS A 230 7.00 -9.43 -7.94
C LYS A 230 8.40 -9.98 -8.16
N ASP A 231 8.53 -11.26 -8.48
CA ASP A 231 9.83 -11.89 -8.76
C ASP A 231 10.50 -11.22 -9.99
N TYR A 232 9.71 -10.86 -11.02
CA TYR A 232 10.20 -10.09 -12.15
C TYR A 232 10.68 -8.69 -11.73
N ALA A 233 9.91 -7.94 -10.94
CA ALA A 233 10.31 -6.63 -10.43
C ALA A 233 11.61 -6.73 -9.62
N ASN A 234 11.69 -7.70 -8.71
CA ASN A 234 12.86 -7.94 -7.88
C ASN A 234 14.10 -8.33 -8.70
N SER A 235 13.92 -9.08 -9.80
CA SER A 235 15.01 -9.45 -10.73
C SER A 235 15.63 -8.23 -11.42
N LEU A 236 14.86 -7.15 -11.61
CA LEU A 236 15.32 -5.87 -12.15
C LEU A 236 15.81 -4.89 -11.06
N GLY A 237 15.82 -5.32 -9.78
CA GLY A 237 16.23 -4.50 -8.64
C GLY A 237 15.14 -3.56 -8.11
N ILE A 238 13.90 -3.70 -8.59
CA ILE A 238 12.75 -2.92 -8.09
C ILE A 238 12.12 -3.66 -6.90
N LYS A 239 11.98 -2.98 -5.78
CA LYS A 239 11.33 -3.48 -4.57
C LYS A 239 9.92 -2.93 -4.44
N ILE A 240 9.00 -3.79 -4.01
CA ILE A 240 7.59 -3.43 -3.85
C ILE A 240 7.34 -2.93 -2.44
N ILE A 241 6.81 -1.72 -2.32
CA ILE A 241 6.26 -1.19 -1.08
C ILE A 241 4.76 -1.42 -1.13
N GLY A 242 4.27 -2.33 -0.30
CA GLY A 242 2.83 -2.55 -0.11
C GLY A 242 2.27 -1.62 0.96
N ASP A 243 0.95 -1.58 1.05
CA ASP A 243 0.22 -0.74 1.98
C ASP A 243 -0.85 -1.57 2.70
N ILE A 244 -1.01 -1.36 4.00
CA ILE A 244 -2.04 -2.02 4.79
C ILE A 244 -2.71 -1.01 5.72
N PRO A 245 -4.06 -0.98 5.75
CA PRO A 245 -4.78 -0.20 6.76
C PRO A 245 -4.58 -0.83 8.13
N ILE A 246 -4.48 -0.02 9.19
CA ILE A 246 -4.47 -0.57 10.56
C ILE A 246 -5.75 -1.36 10.83
N TYR A 247 -6.91 -0.81 10.50
CA TYR A 247 -8.20 -1.43 10.77
C TYR A 247 -8.65 -2.37 9.65
N VAL A 248 -9.64 -3.20 9.98
CA VAL A 248 -10.34 -4.08 9.04
C VAL A 248 -11.79 -3.63 8.87
N SER A 249 -12.44 -4.01 7.78
CA SER A 249 -13.86 -3.75 7.59
C SER A 249 -14.69 -4.58 8.58
N LEU A 250 -15.77 -3.99 9.12
CA LEU A 250 -16.74 -4.74 9.92
C LEU A 250 -17.32 -5.91 9.12
N ASP A 251 -17.59 -5.68 7.83
CA ASP A 251 -18.08 -6.68 6.90
C ASP A 251 -16.89 -7.41 6.23
N SER A 252 -16.18 -8.21 7.03
CA SER A 252 -15.02 -8.99 6.58
C SER A 252 -15.00 -10.39 7.17
N SER A 253 -14.29 -11.30 6.51
CA SER A 253 -14.02 -12.63 7.05
C SER A 253 -13.19 -12.57 8.34
N ASP A 254 -12.34 -11.55 8.48
CA ASP A 254 -11.51 -11.36 9.68
C ASP A 254 -12.35 -11.17 10.94
N VAL A 255 -13.38 -10.31 10.87
CA VAL A 255 -14.30 -10.06 12.00
C VAL A 255 -15.18 -11.27 12.25
N LEU A 256 -15.63 -11.94 11.18
CA LEU A 256 -16.47 -13.14 11.29
C LEU A 256 -15.72 -14.29 11.99
N ASP A 257 -14.44 -14.50 11.67
CA ASP A 257 -13.65 -15.62 12.17
C ASP A 257 -13.11 -15.36 13.58
N HIS A 258 -12.84 -14.10 13.91
CA HIS A 258 -12.18 -13.70 15.15
C HIS A 258 -12.95 -12.62 15.90
N PRO A 259 -14.28 -12.76 16.14
CA PRO A 259 -15.10 -11.70 16.73
C PRO A 259 -14.60 -11.25 18.12
N SER A 260 -13.96 -12.15 18.88
CA SER A 260 -13.39 -11.83 20.21
C SER A 260 -12.19 -10.87 20.17
N LEU A 261 -11.55 -10.71 19.00
CA LEU A 261 -10.42 -9.79 18.79
C LEU A 261 -10.87 -8.35 18.51
N PHE A 262 -12.18 -8.11 18.43
CA PHE A 262 -12.77 -6.80 18.16
C PHE A 262 -13.72 -6.39 19.27
N GLN A 263 -13.91 -5.09 19.45
CA GLN A 263 -14.83 -4.52 20.45
C GLN A 263 -16.29 -4.63 19.94
N LEU A 264 -16.84 -5.84 19.97
CA LEU A 264 -18.20 -6.14 19.54
C LEU A 264 -19.11 -6.40 20.75
N LYS A 265 -20.40 -6.04 20.59
CA LYS A 265 -21.50 -6.42 21.48
C LYS A 265 -21.92 -7.88 21.20
N GLU A 266 -22.72 -8.46 22.10
CA GLU A 266 -23.25 -9.83 21.92
C GLU A 266 -24.05 -10.04 20.63
N ASN A 267 -24.66 -8.98 20.09
CA ASN A 267 -25.40 -9.02 18.82
C ASN A 267 -24.50 -8.87 17.58
N GLY A 268 -23.18 -8.79 17.75
CA GLY A 268 -22.20 -8.62 16.68
C GLY A 268 -21.99 -7.19 16.18
N GLU A 269 -22.75 -6.21 16.70
CA GLU A 269 -22.50 -4.80 16.38
C GLU A 269 -21.27 -4.28 17.12
N PRO A 270 -20.51 -3.34 16.54
CA PRO A 270 -19.44 -2.66 17.26
C PRO A 270 -19.97 -1.93 18.51
N SER A 271 -19.20 -1.90 19.57
CA SER A 271 -19.45 -1.00 20.71
C SER A 271 -19.05 0.43 20.36
N ALA A 272 -17.94 0.56 19.63
CA ALA A 272 -17.40 1.80 19.08
C ALA A 272 -16.70 1.51 17.75
N VAL A 273 -16.45 2.56 16.98
CA VAL A 273 -15.77 2.50 15.68
C VAL A 273 -14.61 3.47 15.61
N ALA A 274 -13.69 3.16 14.70
CA ALA A 274 -12.51 3.99 14.42
C ALA A 274 -12.88 5.27 13.66
N GLY A 275 -12.06 6.29 13.85
CA GLY A 275 -12.14 7.55 13.14
C GLY A 275 -11.08 8.55 13.60
N CYS A 276 -11.30 9.81 13.29
CA CYS A 276 -10.47 10.93 13.73
C CYS A 276 -11.30 12.01 14.42
N PRO A 277 -10.74 12.73 15.40
CA PRO A 277 -11.41 13.86 16.03
C PRO A 277 -11.69 14.97 15.02
N PRO A 278 -12.60 15.91 15.35
CA PRO A 278 -12.72 17.18 14.64
C PRO A 278 -11.38 17.92 14.55
N ASP A 279 -11.08 18.43 13.37
CA ASP A 279 -9.87 19.23 13.07
C ASP A 279 -10.19 20.39 12.11
N ALA A 280 -9.15 21.10 11.68
CA ALA A 280 -9.30 22.23 10.75
C ALA A 280 -9.78 21.82 9.34
N PHE A 281 -9.67 20.55 8.97
CA PHE A 281 -10.07 20.00 7.67
C PHE A 281 -11.44 19.32 7.72
N ALA A 282 -11.82 18.79 8.89
CA ALA A 282 -13.07 18.07 9.13
C ALA A 282 -13.74 18.53 10.45
N GLU A 283 -14.58 19.57 10.38
CA GLU A 283 -15.26 20.15 11.55
C GLU A 283 -16.04 19.13 12.41
N ASN A 284 -16.53 18.07 11.78
CA ASN A 284 -17.27 16.99 12.44
C ASN A 284 -16.40 15.77 12.76
N GLY A 285 -15.09 15.83 12.47
CA GLY A 285 -14.20 14.70 12.46
C GLY A 285 -14.55 13.70 11.37
N GLN A 286 -13.93 12.51 11.41
CA GLN A 286 -14.19 11.45 10.46
C GLN A 286 -14.63 10.18 11.18
N ILE A 287 -15.66 9.52 10.67
CA ILE A 287 -16.09 8.19 11.09
C ILE A 287 -15.73 7.21 9.98
N TRP A 288 -14.84 6.27 10.27
CA TRP A 288 -14.41 5.27 9.28
C TRP A 288 -15.27 3.99 9.30
N GLY A 289 -15.99 3.75 10.41
CA GLY A 289 -16.91 2.61 10.54
C GLY A 289 -16.24 1.27 10.84
N ASN A 290 -14.91 1.22 10.90
CA ASN A 290 -14.16 0.01 11.21
C ASN A 290 -14.30 -0.32 12.71
N PRO A 291 -14.48 -1.61 13.09
CA PRO A 291 -14.51 -2.01 14.50
C PRO A 291 -13.12 -1.80 15.12
N LEU A 292 -13.10 -1.45 16.39
CA LEU A 292 -11.88 -1.31 17.17
C LEU A 292 -11.38 -2.66 17.64
N TYR A 293 -10.06 -2.80 17.80
CA TYR A 293 -9.44 -4.01 18.34
C TYR A 293 -9.63 -4.13 19.84
N ALA A 294 -9.93 -5.32 20.32
CA ALA A 294 -9.87 -5.70 21.73
C ALA A 294 -8.41 -6.04 22.11
N TRP A 295 -7.58 -5.00 22.29
CA TRP A 295 -6.12 -5.16 22.43
C TRP A 295 -5.70 -6.08 23.60
N GLU A 296 -6.50 -6.16 24.67
CA GLU A 296 -6.26 -7.11 25.77
C GLU A 296 -6.35 -8.56 25.27
N LYS A 297 -7.31 -8.86 24.37
CA LYS A 297 -7.46 -10.21 23.80
C LYS A 297 -6.31 -10.54 22.84
N HIS A 298 -5.86 -9.56 22.06
CA HIS A 298 -4.67 -9.73 21.24
C HIS A 298 -3.41 -10.00 22.09
N GLU A 299 -3.25 -9.32 23.23
CA GLU A 299 -2.13 -9.55 24.15
C GLU A 299 -2.23 -10.94 24.80
N GLU A 300 -3.43 -11.37 25.22
CA GLU A 300 -3.69 -12.71 25.79
C GLU A 300 -3.31 -13.84 24.83
N GLU A 301 -3.53 -13.68 23.52
CA GLU A 301 -3.13 -14.66 22.48
C GLU A 301 -1.71 -14.45 21.94
N GLY A 302 -0.91 -13.56 22.53
CA GLY A 302 0.45 -13.25 22.09
C GLY A 302 0.50 -12.59 20.72
N TYR A 303 -0.55 -11.82 20.34
CA TYR A 303 -0.68 -11.12 19.05
C TYR A 303 -0.65 -12.04 17.82
N SER A 304 -1.07 -13.30 17.97
CA SER A 304 -0.94 -14.34 16.93
C SER A 304 -1.60 -13.94 15.61
N TRP A 305 -2.78 -13.31 15.66
CA TRP A 305 -3.48 -12.81 14.48
C TRP A 305 -2.67 -11.72 13.77
N TRP A 306 -2.12 -10.73 14.49
CA TRP A 306 -1.29 -9.68 13.93
C TRP A 306 0.02 -10.21 13.34
N ILE A 307 0.65 -11.17 14.02
CA ILE A 307 1.85 -11.86 13.51
C ILE A 307 1.53 -12.57 12.20
N SER A 308 0.38 -13.25 12.10
CA SER A 308 -0.07 -13.91 10.88
C SER A 308 -0.31 -12.88 9.74
N ARG A 309 -1.00 -11.78 10.04
CA ARG A 309 -1.25 -10.69 9.08
C ARG A 309 0.05 -10.10 8.55
N ILE A 310 0.98 -9.73 9.42
CA ILE A 310 2.27 -9.15 9.02
C ILE A 310 3.11 -10.16 8.24
N ARG A 311 3.12 -11.45 8.64
CA ARG A 311 3.79 -12.52 7.88
C ARG A 311 3.23 -12.61 6.46
N HIS A 312 1.92 -12.59 6.31
CA HIS A 312 1.27 -12.61 5.01
C HIS A 312 1.65 -11.40 4.16
N CYS A 313 1.63 -10.19 4.73
CA CYS A 313 2.06 -8.98 4.02
C CYS A 313 3.49 -9.10 3.47
N PHE A 314 4.43 -9.64 4.25
CA PHE A 314 5.82 -9.84 3.79
C PHE A 314 5.99 -11.04 2.83
N SER A 315 4.99 -11.88 2.63
CA SER A 315 4.97 -12.80 1.50
C SER A 315 4.60 -12.08 0.19
N LEU A 316 3.77 -11.04 0.29
CA LEU A 316 3.32 -10.24 -0.86
C LEU A 316 4.30 -9.11 -1.21
N TYR A 317 4.89 -8.44 -0.23
CA TYR A 317 5.66 -7.20 -0.40
C TYR A 317 7.09 -7.35 0.10
N ASP A 318 7.98 -6.46 -0.33
CA ASP A 318 9.35 -6.36 0.21
C ASP A 318 9.39 -5.41 1.42
N ILE A 319 8.56 -4.37 1.41
CA ILE A 319 8.41 -3.34 2.42
C ILE A 319 6.91 -3.11 2.64
N VAL A 320 6.50 -2.80 3.85
CA VAL A 320 5.08 -2.57 4.19
C VAL A 320 4.90 -1.19 4.81
N ARG A 321 4.09 -0.33 4.18
CA ARG A 321 3.57 0.87 4.83
C ARG A 321 2.37 0.47 5.69
N ILE A 322 2.37 0.86 6.95
CA ILE A 322 1.22 0.69 7.83
C ILE A 322 0.52 2.04 7.94
N ASP A 323 -0.68 2.07 7.39
CA ASP A 323 -1.56 3.23 7.42
C ASP A 323 -2.06 3.49 8.83
N HIS A 324 -2.17 4.78 9.21
CA HIS A 324 -2.60 5.25 10.52
C HIS A 324 -1.82 4.61 11.69
N PHE A 325 -0.48 4.59 11.60
CA PHE A 325 0.40 3.95 12.58
C PHE A 325 0.23 4.48 14.01
N ARG A 326 -0.19 5.76 14.16
CA ARG A 326 -0.48 6.34 15.46
C ARG A 326 -1.54 5.56 16.27
N GLY A 327 -2.45 4.85 15.61
CA GLY A 327 -3.48 4.03 16.26
C GLY A 327 -2.93 2.91 17.14
N PHE A 328 -1.65 2.56 17.00
CA PHE A 328 -0.98 1.63 17.92
C PHE A 328 -0.52 2.31 19.23
N ASP A 329 -0.36 3.63 19.27
CA ASP A 329 -0.13 4.38 20.52
C ASP A 329 -1.45 4.75 21.17
N GLU A 330 -2.26 5.53 20.44
CA GLU A 330 -3.61 5.92 20.84
C GLU A 330 -4.52 5.92 19.61
N TYR A 331 -5.69 5.31 19.75
CA TYR A 331 -6.71 5.29 18.72
C TYR A 331 -7.95 6.07 19.16
N PHE A 332 -8.66 6.66 18.19
CA PHE A 332 -9.84 7.46 18.47
C PHE A 332 -11.09 6.57 18.39
N SER A 333 -11.77 6.44 19.53
CA SER A 333 -12.94 5.59 19.74
C SER A 333 -14.20 6.45 19.67
N ILE A 334 -15.08 6.15 18.71
CA ILE A 334 -16.34 6.87 18.49
C ILE A 334 -17.49 5.91 18.79
N PRO A 335 -18.45 6.27 19.66
CA PRO A 335 -19.61 5.42 19.95
C PRO A 335 -20.33 5.00 18.67
N TYR A 336 -20.60 3.70 18.52
CA TYR A 336 -21.28 3.18 17.32
C TYR A 336 -22.69 3.78 17.19
N GLY A 337 -23.02 4.27 16.00
CA GLY A 337 -24.29 4.92 15.70
C GLY A 337 -24.28 6.45 15.85
N ASP A 338 -23.15 7.05 16.23
CA ASP A 338 -23.02 8.51 16.22
C ASP A 338 -22.97 9.04 14.78
N GLU A 339 -23.53 10.23 14.56
CA GLU A 339 -23.55 10.90 13.25
C GLU A 339 -22.25 11.66 12.97
N ASN A 340 -21.42 11.91 13.97
CA ASN A 340 -20.14 12.61 13.86
C ASN A 340 -19.17 12.16 14.96
N ALA A 341 -17.91 12.58 14.85
CA ALA A 341 -16.85 12.13 15.75
C ALA A 341 -16.71 12.98 17.04
N LYS A 342 -17.59 13.96 17.29
CA LYS A 342 -17.45 14.92 18.41
C LYS A 342 -17.51 14.29 19.79
N ARG A 343 -18.16 13.12 19.95
CA ARG A 343 -18.24 12.39 21.23
C ARG A 343 -17.15 11.33 21.39
N GLY A 344 -16.28 11.22 20.41
CA GLY A 344 -15.16 10.28 20.47
C GLY A 344 -14.13 10.68 21.53
N HIS A 345 -13.30 9.71 21.89
CA HIS A 345 -12.21 9.90 22.85
C HIS A 345 -11.02 9.01 22.49
N TRP A 346 -9.84 9.37 23.00
CA TRP A 346 -8.62 8.61 22.79
C TRP A 346 -8.52 7.45 23.77
N GLU A 347 -8.15 6.28 23.26
CA GLU A 347 -7.87 5.07 24.01
C GLU A 347 -6.45 4.57 23.70
N LYS A 348 -5.83 3.86 24.66
CA LYS A 348 -4.46 3.36 24.50
C LYS A 348 -4.39 2.13 23.59
N GLY A 349 -3.48 2.18 22.65
CA GLY A 349 -3.11 1.04 21.81
C GLY A 349 -2.08 0.11 22.46
N PRO A 350 -1.64 -0.94 21.76
CA PRO A 350 -0.70 -1.94 22.28
C PRO A 350 0.75 -1.43 22.35
N GLY A 351 1.07 -0.34 21.67
CA GLY A 351 2.41 0.23 21.60
C GLY A 351 3.46 -0.76 21.13
N MET A 352 4.66 -0.65 21.72
CA MET A 352 5.79 -1.53 21.39
C MET A 352 5.60 -3.00 21.76
N LYS A 353 4.59 -3.37 22.56
CA LYS A 353 4.33 -4.80 22.89
C LYS A 353 4.06 -5.61 21.62
N LEU A 354 3.19 -5.09 20.74
CA LEU A 354 2.90 -5.71 19.45
C LEU A 354 4.15 -5.85 18.58
N PHE A 355 4.90 -4.77 18.39
CA PHE A 355 6.06 -4.78 17.48
C PHE A 355 7.20 -5.66 17.99
N ARG A 356 7.38 -5.78 19.30
CA ARG A 356 8.33 -6.75 19.89
C ARG A 356 7.89 -8.19 19.63
N ALA A 357 6.60 -8.52 19.80
CA ALA A 357 6.09 -9.84 19.49
C ALA A 357 6.25 -10.19 17.99
N VAL A 358 6.00 -9.21 17.11
CA VAL A 358 6.24 -9.37 15.66
C VAL A 358 7.72 -9.58 15.35
N GLU A 359 8.63 -8.78 15.94
CA GLU A 359 10.07 -8.92 15.71
C GLU A 359 10.61 -10.26 16.26
N GLU A 360 10.12 -10.72 17.41
CA GLU A 360 10.47 -12.02 17.98
C GLU A 360 10.03 -13.18 17.08
N ALA A 361 8.81 -13.11 16.53
CA ALA A 361 8.24 -14.19 15.71
C ALA A 361 8.75 -14.21 14.25
N LEU A 362 9.05 -13.06 13.67
CA LEU A 362 9.32 -12.91 12.23
C LEU A 362 10.72 -12.33 11.93
N GLY A 363 11.48 -11.94 12.95
CA GLY A 363 12.68 -11.13 12.78
C GLY A 363 12.35 -9.70 12.36
N LYS A 364 13.40 -8.87 12.20
CA LYS A 364 13.24 -7.48 11.76
C LYS A 364 12.63 -7.39 10.39
N LYS A 365 11.67 -6.48 10.23
CA LYS A 365 10.95 -6.22 8.99
C LYS A 365 11.08 -4.76 8.57
N GLU A 366 11.02 -4.52 7.25
CA GLU A 366 11.05 -3.20 6.64
C GLU A 366 9.63 -2.61 6.64
N VAL A 367 9.35 -1.75 7.61
CA VAL A 367 8.05 -1.10 7.79
C VAL A 367 8.20 0.40 7.66
N ILE A 368 7.26 1.06 6.98
CA ILE A 368 7.07 2.51 6.98
C ILE A 368 5.91 2.82 7.91
N ALA A 369 6.14 3.67 8.90
CA ALA A 369 5.10 4.13 9.82
C ALA A 369 4.44 5.39 9.25
N GLU A 370 3.15 5.32 8.92
CA GLU A 370 2.41 6.53 8.58
C GLU A 370 2.05 7.28 9.88
N ASP A 371 2.85 8.31 10.17
CA ASP A 371 2.79 9.16 11.36
C ASP A 371 2.30 10.58 11.03
N LEU A 372 1.34 10.70 10.12
CA LEU A 372 0.78 11.97 9.68
C LEU A 372 -0.38 12.45 10.59
N GLY A 373 -0.77 13.70 10.44
CA GLY A 373 -1.86 14.32 11.20
C GLY A 373 -1.45 14.74 12.62
N TYR A 374 -2.33 14.57 13.61
CA TYR A 374 -2.08 15.01 14.99
C TYR A 374 -1.05 14.10 15.70
N VAL A 375 0.19 14.54 15.75
CA VAL A 375 1.32 13.76 16.29
C VAL A 375 1.68 14.21 17.69
N THR A 376 1.40 13.35 18.70
CA THR A 376 1.80 13.57 20.11
C THR A 376 3.24 13.13 20.37
N GLU A 377 3.81 13.55 21.50
CA GLU A 377 5.14 13.09 21.92
C GLU A 377 5.21 11.57 22.14
N SER A 378 4.09 10.93 22.54
CA SER A 378 4.01 9.47 22.68
C SER A 378 4.04 8.76 21.34
N VAL A 379 3.40 9.31 20.29
CA VAL A 379 3.47 8.80 18.91
C VAL A 379 4.90 8.92 18.37
N LYS A 380 5.54 10.09 18.53
CA LYS A 380 6.95 10.29 18.14
C LYS A 380 7.86 9.26 18.82
N LYS A 381 7.62 9.03 20.12
CA LYS A 381 8.36 8.02 20.88
C LYS A 381 8.11 6.61 20.34
N LEU A 382 6.88 6.24 20.02
CA LEU A 382 6.55 4.93 19.45
C LEU A 382 7.29 4.70 18.11
N VAL A 383 7.26 5.69 17.20
CA VAL A 383 7.98 5.64 15.92
C VAL A 383 9.49 5.53 16.16
N SER A 384 10.04 6.32 17.07
CA SER A 384 11.46 6.25 17.43
C SER A 384 11.84 4.89 18.02
N ASP A 385 11.06 4.36 18.97
CA ASP A 385 11.33 3.08 19.64
C ASP A 385 11.23 1.89 18.69
N SER A 386 10.32 1.96 17.70
CA SER A 386 10.18 0.93 16.65
C SER A 386 11.38 0.92 15.68
N GLY A 387 12.04 2.06 15.51
CA GLY A 387 13.09 2.27 14.52
C GLY A 387 12.56 2.36 13.08
N PHE A 388 11.25 2.36 12.88
CA PHE A 388 10.64 2.52 11.56
C PHE A 388 10.77 3.95 11.05
N PRO A 389 11.04 4.18 9.75
CA PRO A 389 10.95 5.51 9.19
C PRO A 389 9.50 6.01 9.21
N GLY A 390 9.32 7.23 9.70
CA GLY A 390 8.07 7.98 9.56
C GLY A 390 7.95 8.64 8.18
N MET A 391 6.79 9.19 7.88
CA MET A 391 6.51 9.86 6.61
C MET A 391 6.68 11.38 6.70
N LYS A 392 7.10 12.00 5.60
CA LYS A 392 7.18 13.45 5.41
C LYS A 392 6.54 13.84 4.09
N LEU A 393 5.60 14.77 4.12
CA LEU A 393 4.89 15.23 2.94
C LEU A 393 5.22 16.70 2.67
N LEU A 394 5.60 17.00 1.43
CA LEU A 394 5.87 18.38 1.02
C LEU A 394 4.60 19.23 1.09
N GLU A 395 3.45 18.67 0.71
CA GLU A 395 2.18 19.38 0.77
C GLU A 395 1.76 19.81 2.18
N PHE A 396 2.27 19.14 3.23
CA PHE A 396 2.04 19.52 4.62
C PHE A 396 3.17 20.41 5.20
N ALA A 397 4.21 20.67 4.41
CA ALA A 397 5.35 21.46 4.87
C ALA A 397 5.05 22.96 4.97
N PHE A 398 4.01 23.42 4.31
CA PHE A 398 3.66 24.83 4.17
C PHE A 398 2.19 25.04 4.54
N ASP A 399 1.86 24.92 5.83
CA ASP A 399 0.52 25.21 6.37
C ASP A 399 0.64 26.30 7.44
N SER A 400 0.17 27.51 7.13
CA SER A 400 0.26 28.68 8.00
C SER A 400 -0.61 28.58 9.27
N ARG A 401 -1.52 27.60 9.33
CA ARG A 401 -2.38 27.31 10.48
C ARG A 401 -1.70 26.44 11.53
N GLU A 402 -0.65 25.72 11.11
CA GLU A 402 0.10 24.84 11.99
C GLU A 402 1.19 25.61 12.76
N SER A 403 1.34 25.29 14.05
CA SER A 403 2.39 25.91 14.90
C SER A 403 3.75 25.24 14.76
N GLY A 404 3.81 24.04 14.16
CA GLY A 404 5.03 23.27 13.95
C GLY A 404 5.79 23.67 12.70
N ASP A 405 7.12 23.44 12.71
CA ASP A 405 7.94 23.57 11.51
C ASP A 405 8.07 22.19 10.83
N TYR A 406 7.37 21.99 9.71
CA TYR A 406 7.36 20.74 8.95
C TYR A 406 8.13 20.84 7.63
N ARG A 407 8.88 21.94 7.42
CA ARG A 407 9.62 22.20 6.18
C ARG A 407 10.75 21.19 5.96
N PRO A 408 11.18 20.96 4.71
CA PRO A 408 12.15 19.92 4.36
C PRO A 408 13.50 19.99 5.11
N ASN A 409 13.92 21.17 5.57
CA ASN A 409 15.13 21.34 6.38
C ASN A 409 15.02 20.78 7.81
N THR A 410 13.82 20.47 8.29
CA THR A 410 13.57 19.85 9.61
C THR A 410 13.48 18.31 9.53
N TRP A 411 13.45 17.76 8.33
CA TRP A 411 13.33 16.32 8.14
C TRP A 411 14.62 15.60 8.57
N THR A 412 14.51 14.31 8.87
CA THR A 412 15.63 13.48 9.31
C THR A 412 15.92 12.37 8.30
N LYS A 413 17.09 11.76 8.38
CA LYS A 413 17.50 10.68 7.47
C LYS A 413 16.56 9.48 7.51
N ASN A 414 16.15 9.06 8.72
CA ASN A 414 15.25 7.90 8.88
C ASN A 414 13.79 8.29 8.61
N THR A 415 13.51 8.79 7.43
CA THR A 415 12.16 9.13 6.96
C THR A 415 11.97 8.76 5.50
N VAL A 416 10.72 8.56 5.10
CA VAL A 416 10.28 8.45 3.71
C VAL A 416 9.55 9.73 3.35
N CYS A 417 10.04 10.48 2.37
CA CYS A 417 9.42 11.72 1.95
C CYS A 417 8.65 11.57 0.64
N TYR A 418 7.62 12.38 0.52
CA TYR A 418 6.69 12.41 -0.61
C TYR A 418 6.44 13.86 -1.02
N THR A 419 6.06 14.11 -2.26
CA THR A 419 5.37 15.36 -2.63
C THR A 419 3.99 15.40 -1.99
N GLY A 420 3.19 14.39 -2.21
CA GLY A 420 1.91 14.04 -1.62
C GLY A 420 1.69 12.53 -1.70
N THR A 421 0.58 12.03 -1.14
CA THR A 421 0.16 10.62 -1.23
C THR A 421 -1.05 10.48 -2.16
N HIS A 422 -1.66 9.30 -2.20
CA HIS A 422 -2.92 9.06 -2.91
C HIS A 422 -4.12 9.85 -2.35
N ASP A 423 -4.05 10.33 -1.11
CA ASP A 423 -5.10 11.12 -0.44
C ASP A 423 -4.95 12.63 -0.67
N ASN A 424 -3.77 13.06 -1.09
CA ASN A 424 -3.46 14.46 -1.32
C ASN A 424 -3.96 14.94 -2.69
N GLN A 425 -3.86 16.22 -2.94
CA GLN A 425 -4.01 16.77 -4.28
C GLN A 425 -2.83 16.34 -5.16
N VAL A 426 -2.96 16.49 -6.47
CA VAL A 426 -1.79 16.44 -7.34
C VAL A 426 -1.00 17.74 -7.18
N LEU A 427 0.31 17.63 -7.15
CA LEU A 427 1.23 18.73 -6.83
C LEU A 427 0.98 20.00 -7.70
N LYS A 428 0.59 19.80 -8.95
CA LYS A 428 0.26 20.90 -9.89
C LYS A 428 -0.89 21.75 -9.37
N ASP A 429 -1.97 21.15 -8.93
CA ASP A 429 -3.14 21.88 -8.44
C ASP A 429 -2.98 22.31 -6.98
N TRP A 430 -2.26 21.55 -6.18
CA TRP A 430 -1.94 21.89 -4.79
C TRP A 430 -1.36 23.31 -4.70
N PHE A 431 -0.28 23.63 -5.43
CA PHE A 431 0.36 24.93 -5.35
C PHE A 431 -0.55 26.08 -5.81
N LEU A 432 -1.50 25.80 -6.71
CA LEU A 432 -2.45 26.80 -7.21
C LEU A 432 -3.64 27.03 -6.26
N GLU A 433 -4.02 26.03 -5.46
CA GLU A 433 -5.24 26.00 -4.65
C GLU A 433 -5.02 26.19 -3.15
N ILE A 434 -3.76 26.08 -2.64
CA ILE A 434 -3.46 26.37 -1.23
C ILE A 434 -3.70 27.84 -0.88
N LEU A 435 -3.84 28.13 0.41
CA LEU A 435 -4.04 29.49 0.90
C LEU A 435 -2.94 30.44 0.39
N PRO A 436 -3.26 31.71 0.15
CA PRO A 436 -2.23 32.68 -0.25
C PRO A 436 -1.03 32.73 0.70
N GLU A 437 -1.28 32.64 2.01
CA GLU A 437 -0.27 32.66 3.06
C GLU A 437 0.64 31.42 2.99
N ASP A 438 0.08 30.25 2.69
CA ASP A 438 0.84 29.00 2.53
C ASP A 438 1.71 29.05 1.28
N ARG A 439 1.19 29.67 0.21
CA ARG A 439 1.91 29.88 -1.06
C ARG A 439 3.09 30.83 -0.87
N GLU A 440 2.90 31.93 -0.12
CA GLU A 440 3.98 32.85 0.24
C GLU A 440 5.04 32.14 1.10
N MET A 441 4.63 31.31 2.07
CA MET A 441 5.55 30.53 2.89
C MET A 441 6.40 29.58 2.03
N ALA A 442 5.81 28.89 1.06
CA ALA A 442 6.53 28.00 0.14
C ALA A 442 7.49 28.78 -0.76
N ALA A 443 7.08 29.96 -1.23
CA ALA A 443 7.90 30.84 -2.05
C ALA A 443 9.09 31.39 -1.24
N GLU A 444 8.86 31.92 -0.05
CA GLU A 444 9.90 32.42 0.84
C GLU A 444 10.93 31.33 1.16
N TYR A 445 10.47 30.13 1.55
CA TYR A 445 11.34 28.99 1.82
C TYR A 445 12.22 28.63 0.60
N SER A 446 11.68 28.76 -0.60
CA SER A 446 12.41 28.49 -1.85
C SER A 446 13.39 29.61 -2.26
N GLY A 447 13.38 30.74 -1.55
CA GLY A 447 14.14 31.94 -1.91
C GLY A 447 13.62 32.63 -3.19
N LYS A 448 12.33 32.46 -3.51
CA LYS A 448 11.65 33.01 -4.70
C LYS A 448 10.39 33.75 -4.32
N SER A 449 9.88 34.58 -5.21
CA SER A 449 8.52 35.09 -5.12
C SER A 449 7.51 34.10 -5.71
N VAL A 450 6.25 34.21 -5.32
CA VAL A 450 5.15 33.43 -5.91
C VAL A 450 5.09 33.64 -7.44
N GLU A 451 5.30 34.88 -7.90
CA GLU A 451 5.30 35.21 -9.34
C GLU A 451 6.45 34.50 -10.09
N GLU A 452 7.63 34.42 -9.50
CA GLU A 452 8.76 33.67 -10.08
C GLU A 452 8.48 32.19 -10.16
N LEU A 453 7.91 31.59 -9.09
CA LEU A 453 7.53 30.18 -9.09
C LEU A 453 6.48 29.88 -10.18
N LEU A 454 5.46 30.71 -10.32
CA LEU A 454 4.42 30.52 -11.33
C LEU A 454 4.91 30.70 -12.78
N LYS A 455 6.04 31.39 -12.99
CA LYS A 455 6.67 31.57 -14.33
C LYS A 455 7.62 30.42 -14.69
N MET A 456 8.02 29.60 -13.74
CA MET A 456 8.87 28.46 -13.97
C MET A 456 8.07 27.15 -13.92
N ASP A 457 8.74 26.03 -14.17
CA ASP A 457 8.17 24.71 -13.89
C ASP A 457 8.23 24.42 -12.38
N TYR A 458 7.23 24.92 -11.66
CA TYR A 458 7.17 24.75 -10.20
C TYR A 458 6.91 23.30 -9.78
N VAL A 459 6.28 22.49 -10.64
CA VAL A 459 6.04 21.06 -10.33
C VAL A 459 7.38 20.33 -10.24
N ASP A 460 8.21 20.43 -11.27
CA ASP A 460 9.56 19.84 -11.25
C ASP A 460 10.43 20.45 -10.14
N PHE A 461 10.25 21.74 -9.84
CA PHE A 461 10.96 22.41 -8.76
C PHE A 461 10.64 21.78 -7.39
N PHE A 462 9.37 21.57 -7.06
CA PHE A 462 8.94 20.95 -5.80
C PHE A 462 9.26 19.46 -5.74
N ILE A 463 9.16 18.72 -6.86
CA ILE A 463 9.67 17.35 -6.93
C ILE A 463 11.16 17.32 -6.59
N LYS A 464 11.95 18.22 -7.20
CA LYS A 464 13.40 18.30 -6.94
C LYS A 464 13.69 18.66 -5.49
N MET A 465 12.94 19.59 -4.89
CA MET A 465 13.05 19.95 -3.46
C MET A 465 12.84 18.71 -2.56
N THR A 466 11.83 17.88 -2.87
CA THR A 466 11.56 16.63 -2.15
C THR A 466 12.70 15.61 -2.33
N LEU A 467 13.17 15.44 -3.56
CA LEU A 467 14.28 14.53 -3.87
C LEU A 467 15.60 14.98 -3.22
N ASP A 468 15.86 16.27 -3.09
CA ASP A 468 17.08 16.82 -2.49
C ASP A 468 17.08 16.78 -0.95
N SER A 469 15.93 16.52 -0.32
CA SER A 469 15.80 16.42 1.14
C SER A 469 16.78 15.40 1.75
N VAL A 470 16.98 15.47 3.07
CA VAL A 470 17.87 14.55 3.79
C VAL A 470 17.31 13.14 3.97
N SER A 471 16.00 12.94 3.73
CA SER A 471 15.32 11.65 3.87
C SER A 471 16.03 10.57 3.06
N ASN A 472 16.20 9.39 3.63
CA ASN A 472 16.83 8.27 2.91
C ASN A 472 15.99 7.83 1.69
N THR A 473 14.69 7.73 1.85
CA THR A 473 13.79 7.31 0.77
C THR A 473 12.90 8.46 0.34
N ALA A 474 12.74 8.64 -0.98
CA ALA A 474 11.81 9.60 -1.57
C ALA A 474 10.87 8.85 -2.53
N ILE A 475 9.56 9.01 -2.35
CA ILE A 475 8.54 8.40 -3.19
C ILE A 475 7.69 9.51 -3.79
N ILE A 476 7.64 9.58 -5.11
CA ILE A 476 6.88 10.61 -5.82
C ILE A 476 5.69 9.95 -6.55
N PRO A 477 4.47 10.47 -6.41
CA PRO A 477 3.33 10.01 -7.20
C PRO A 477 3.60 10.17 -8.71
N MET A 478 3.19 9.17 -9.49
CA MET A 478 3.43 9.19 -10.95
C MET A 478 2.77 10.39 -11.64
N GLN A 479 1.59 10.79 -11.17
CA GLN A 479 0.87 11.96 -11.70
C GLN A 479 1.65 13.26 -11.56
N ASP A 480 2.47 13.41 -10.51
CA ASP A 480 3.28 14.61 -10.31
C ASP A 480 4.40 14.67 -11.35
N TYR A 481 5.12 13.57 -11.60
CA TYR A 481 6.13 13.53 -12.67
C TYR A 481 5.57 13.83 -14.05
N LEU A 482 4.29 13.51 -14.28
CA LEU A 482 3.58 13.74 -15.55
C LEU A 482 2.88 15.11 -15.61
N HIS A 483 2.93 15.91 -14.54
CA HIS A 483 2.23 17.20 -14.44
C HIS A 483 0.72 17.08 -14.70
N LYS A 484 0.11 15.95 -14.31
CA LYS A 484 -1.34 15.77 -14.40
C LYS A 484 -2.04 16.77 -13.48
N GLY A 485 -3.27 17.09 -13.81
CA GLY A 485 -4.12 17.95 -12.98
C GLY A 485 -5.02 17.12 -12.05
N LYS A 486 -5.98 17.80 -11.44
CA LYS A 486 -6.94 17.22 -10.46
C LYS A 486 -7.74 16.04 -10.98
N GLU A 487 -7.87 15.87 -12.29
CA GLU A 487 -8.49 14.70 -12.91
C GLU A 487 -7.74 13.40 -12.59
N ALA A 488 -6.43 13.50 -12.30
CA ALA A 488 -5.59 12.35 -11.95
C ALA A 488 -5.50 12.10 -10.44
N ARG A 489 -6.27 12.80 -9.61
CA ARG A 489 -6.33 12.55 -8.18
C ARG A 489 -6.91 11.18 -7.90
N ILE A 490 -6.24 10.40 -7.06
CA ILE A 490 -6.63 9.01 -6.74
C ILE A 490 -7.78 8.98 -5.74
N ASN A 491 -7.66 9.74 -4.65
CA ASN A 491 -8.67 9.79 -3.60
C ASN A 491 -8.92 11.21 -3.09
N THR A 492 -10.16 11.50 -2.79
CA THR A 492 -10.55 12.68 -2.01
C THR A 492 -11.21 12.18 -0.73
N PRO A 493 -10.51 12.21 0.42
CA PRO A 493 -11.05 11.73 1.68
C PRO A 493 -12.42 12.34 2.02
N SER A 494 -13.28 11.56 2.64
CA SER A 494 -14.65 11.94 3.02
C SER A 494 -15.60 12.26 1.88
N LYS A 495 -15.22 12.00 0.62
CA LYS A 495 -16.13 12.10 -0.54
C LYS A 495 -16.43 10.72 -1.11
N LEU A 496 -17.68 10.49 -1.49
CA LEU A 496 -18.09 9.30 -2.23
C LEU A 496 -18.08 9.60 -3.73
N GLY A 497 -17.69 8.58 -4.51
CA GLY A 497 -17.66 8.64 -5.98
C GLY A 497 -16.40 9.26 -6.55
N ASN A 498 -16.03 8.83 -7.74
CA ASN A 498 -14.84 9.24 -8.52
C ASN A 498 -13.48 9.00 -7.83
N ASN A 499 -13.43 8.29 -6.70
CA ASN A 499 -12.20 7.86 -6.06
C ASN A 499 -11.74 6.51 -6.63
N TRP A 500 -10.44 6.23 -6.50
CA TRP A 500 -9.83 4.91 -6.79
C TRP A 500 -9.99 4.44 -8.25
N SER A 501 -10.27 5.36 -9.19
CA SER A 501 -10.65 5.00 -10.56
C SER A 501 -9.69 5.49 -11.64
N TYR A 502 -8.83 6.47 -11.37
CA TYR A 502 -7.97 7.07 -12.39
C TYR A 502 -6.96 6.05 -12.96
N ARG A 503 -6.84 6.05 -14.30
CA ARG A 503 -5.93 5.17 -15.05
C ARG A 503 -5.03 6.00 -15.97
N PHE A 504 -3.75 5.62 -16.00
CA PHE A 504 -2.77 6.20 -16.90
C PHE A 504 -2.88 5.58 -18.30
N ALA A 505 -2.51 6.37 -19.31
CA ALA A 505 -2.35 5.88 -20.66
C ALA A 505 -0.99 5.20 -20.85
N LYS A 506 -0.86 4.34 -21.86
CA LYS A 506 0.42 3.68 -22.16
C LYS A 506 1.50 4.68 -22.57
N GLU A 507 1.11 5.75 -23.21
CA GLU A 507 1.96 6.85 -23.71
C GLU A 507 2.59 7.65 -22.56
N ASP A 508 1.98 7.64 -21.37
CA ASP A 508 2.50 8.30 -20.17
C ASP A 508 3.86 7.70 -19.73
N PHE A 509 4.14 6.45 -20.10
CA PHE A 509 5.38 5.73 -19.76
C PHE A 509 6.41 5.76 -20.89
N SER A 510 6.52 6.91 -21.56
CA SER A 510 7.48 7.07 -22.66
C SER A 510 8.93 7.08 -22.19
N LYS A 511 9.85 6.75 -23.08
CA LYS A 511 11.29 6.80 -22.81
C LYS A 511 11.76 8.19 -22.39
N SER A 512 11.21 9.26 -22.97
CA SER A 512 11.57 10.64 -22.61
C SER A 512 11.18 10.98 -21.16
N VAL A 513 10.04 10.46 -20.68
CA VAL A 513 9.63 10.61 -19.27
C VAL A 513 10.56 9.83 -18.35
N ALA A 514 10.91 8.59 -18.71
CA ALA A 514 11.89 7.81 -17.95
C ALA A 514 13.25 8.51 -17.84
N GLU A 515 13.76 9.08 -18.94
CA GLU A 515 15.01 9.84 -18.98
C GLU A 515 14.95 11.10 -18.11
N LYS A 516 13.82 11.85 -18.14
CA LYS A 516 13.59 13.01 -17.26
C LYS A 516 13.66 12.61 -15.79
N ILE A 517 12.90 11.60 -15.39
CA ILE A 517 12.85 11.11 -14.00
C ILE A 517 14.23 10.61 -13.56
N ARG A 518 14.92 9.84 -14.41
CA ARG A 518 16.27 9.36 -14.13
C ARG A 518 17.24 10.51 -13.86
N LYS A 519 17.21 11.55 -14.68
CA LYS A 519 18.06 12.72 -14.51
C LYS A 519 17.83 13.40 -13.16
N MET A 520 16.57 13.63 -12.79
CA MET A 520 16.23 14.23 -11.49
C MET A 520 16.69 13.35 -10.32
N THR A 521 16.53 12.03 -10.45
CA THR A 521 16.96 11.05 -9.45
C THR A 521 18.48 11.03 -9.28
N GLU A 522 19.24 11.08 -10.39
CA GLU A 522 20.69 11.11 -10.42
C GLU A 522 21.25 12.40 -9.80
N GLU A 523 20.73 13.56 -10.20
CA GLU A 523 21.11 14.87 -9.68
C GLU A 523 20.87 14.99 -8.16
N SER A 524 19.93 14.24 -7.61
CA SER A 524 19.62 14.19 -6.18
C SER A 524 20.38 13.08 -5.44
N GLY A 525 21.29 12.36 -6.12
CA GLY A 525 22.11 11.29 -5.53
C GLY A 525 21.29 10.09 -5.05
N ARG A 526 20.18 9.74 -5.77
CA ARG A 526 19.25 8.69 -5.39
C ARG A 526 19.20 7.50 -6.37
N LEU A 527 20.10 7.43 -7.35
CA LEU A 527 20.20 6.25 -8.22
C LEU A 527 20.49 4.97 -7.44
N GLY A 528 19.79 3.90 -7.82
CA GLY A 528 19.88 2.56 -7.26
C GLY A 528 20.97 1.68 -7.85
#